data_a12976bef55f0ec7da140790cef8aabf
#
_entry.id   a12976bef55f0ec7da140790cef8aabf
#
_cell.length_a   1.000
_cell.length_b   1.000
_cell.length_c   1.000
_cell.angle_alpha   90.00
_cell.angle_beta   90.00
_cell.angle_gamma   90.00
#
_symmetry.space_group_name_H-M   'P 1'
#
loop_
_entity.id
_entity.type
_entity.pdbx_description
1 polymer ?
#
loop_
_entity_poly.entity_id
_entity_poly.type
_entity_poly.pdbx_seq_one_letter_code
_entity_poly.pdbx_strand_id
1 'polypeptide(L)'
;GRSKIIDIIEKGKPEDVAMLVYTSGTTGLPKGVMLDQNNLMYAQSAGKHVLPFSPADELFCFLPLCHIFERTTSVIGPIVNKTTVNFIESPDTLFENLQEVSPTYLAAVPRIYEKIFSNVNLLISDATSIGKLAFGRAMKIGKLKVKYERNSGKSPFFLTIEWYLWKLLVY
;
A
#
# COMPACT_ATOMS: atom_id res chain seq x y z
N GLY A 1 9.78 26.44 -24.11
CA GLY A 1 9.70 25.32 -23.16
C GLY A 1 8.25 24.97 -22.82
N ARG A 2 7.53 25.81 -22.08
CA ARG A 2 6.16 25.51 -21.58
C ARG A 2 5.13 25.28 -22.69
N SER A 3 5.19 26.07 -23.79
CA SER A 3 4.28 25.92 -24.91
C SER A 3 4.43 24.59 -25.65
N LYS A 4 5.65 24.06 -25.77
CA LYS A 4 5.89 22.74 -26.39
C LYS A 4 5.32 21.61 -25.55
N ILE A 5 5.39 21.70 -24.20
CA ILE A 5 4.85 20.68 -23.31
C ILE A 5 3.32 20.65 -23.42
N ILE A 6 2.66 21.82 -23.42
CA ILE A 6 1.21 21.93 -23.59
C ILE A 6 0.77 21.34 -24.93
N ASP A 7 1.47 21.69 -26.03
CA ASP A 7 1.18 21.17 -27.37
C ASP A 7 1.31 19.62 -27.43
N ILE A 8 2.29 19.02 -26.74
CA ILE A 8 2.43 17.57 -26.65
C ILE A 8 1.28 16.95 -25.85
N ILE A 9 0.89 17.57 -24.73
CA ILE A 9 -0.23 17.08 -23.91
C ILE A 9 -1.54 17.12 -24.70
N GLU A 10 -1.80 18.21 -25.41
CA GLU A 10 -3.04 18.41 -26.20
C GLU A 10 -3.13 17.45 -27.41
N LYS A 11 -1.99 17.01 -27.96
CA LYS A 11 -1.92 16.06 -29.08
C LYS A 11 -1.93 14.60 -28.64
N GLY A 12 -1.72 14.33 -27.35
CA GLY A 12 -1.72 12.97 -26.80
C GLY A 12 -3.06 12.28 -26.98
N LYS A 13 -3.01 11.00 -27.34
CA LYS A 13 -4.19 10.13 -27.52
C LYS A 13 -4.24 9.06 -26.46
N PRO A 14 -5.43 8.58 -26.09
CA PRO A 14 -5.58 7.48 -25.15
C PRO A 14 -4.85 6.20 -25.55
N GLU A 15 -4.67 5.96 -26.84
CA GLU A 15 -3.99 4.80 -27.42
C GLU A 15 -2.46 4.96 -27.51
N ASP A 16 -1.93 6.13 -27.19
CA ASP A 16 -0.48 6.35 -27.23
C ASP A 16 0.21 5.54 -26.13
N VAL A 17 1.31 4.88 -26.50
CA VAL A 17 2.10 4.08 -25.57
C VAL A 17 2.66 4.99 -24.47
N ALA A 18 2.21 4.76 -23.25
CA ALA A 18 2.63 5.51 -22.06
C ALA A 18 3.83 4.89 -21.37
N MET A 19 3.99 3.56 -21.47
CA MET A 19 4.98 2.83 -20.68
C MET A 19 5.42 1.53 -21.37
N LEU A 20 6.72 1.22 -21.25
CA LEU A 20 7.29 -0.08 -21.60
C LEU A 20 7.74 -0.76 -20.30
N VAL A 21 7.22 -1.97 -20.04
CA VAL A 21 7.59 -2.77 -18.87
C VAL A 21 8.23 -4.06 -19.33
N TYR A 22 9.51 -4.25 -18.99
CA TYR A 22 10.22 -5.47 -19.32
C TYR A 22 9.99 -6.54 -18.26
N THR A 23 9.60 -7.73 -18.72
CA THR A 23 9.44 -8.91 -17.87
C THR A 23 10.44 -9.98 -18.26
N SER A 24 10.95 -10.76 -17.30
CA SER A 24 11.75 -11.94 -17.57
C SER A 24 10.87 -12.97 -18.28
N GLY A 25 11.07 -13.12 -19.58
CA GLY A 25 10.35 -14.13 -20.36
C GLY A 25 10.74 -15.56 -19.94
N THR A 26 9.80 -16.49 -19.98
CA THR A 26 10.04 -17.93 -19.76
C THR A 26 11.05 -18.54 -20.75
N THR A 27 11.31 -17.85 -21.85
CA THR A 27 12.23 -18.25 -22.94
C THR A 27 13.62 -17.62 -22.87
N GLY A 28 13.96 -16.93 -21.76
CA GLY A 28 15.29 -16.37 -21.50
C GLY A 28 15.51 -14.93 -21.95
N LEU A 29 14.83 -14.46 -23.00
CA LEU A 29 14.92 -13.04 -23.43
C LEU A 29 13.83 -12.19 -22.77
N PRO A 30 14.15 -11.01 -22.24
CA PRO A 30 13.16 -10.09 -21.69
C PRO A 30 12.14 -9.67 -22.74
N LYS A 31 10.86 -9.68 -22.37
CA LYS A 31 9.76 -9.21 -23.21
C LYS A 31 9.30 -7.83 -22.76
N GLY A 32 9.24 -6.87 -23.69
CA GLY A 32 8.71 -5.53 -23.44
C GLY A 32 7.19 -5.51 -23.62
N VAL A 33 6.48 -5.30 -22.52
CA VAL A 33 5.02 -5.09 -22.53
C VAL A 33 4.76 -3.60 -22.77
N MET A 34 4.01 -3.28 -23.82
CA MET A 34 3.57 -1.91 -24.11
C MET A 34 2.23 -1.67 -23.41
N LEU A 35 2.18 -0.61 -22.63
CA LEU A 35 0.96 -0.14 -21.97
C LEU A 35 0.62 1.25 -22.51
N ASP A 36 -0.59 1.43 -22.97
CA ASP A 36 -1.12 2.72 -23.41
C ASP A 36 -1.74 3.51 -22.25
N GLN A 37 -2.16 4.74 -22.51
CA GLN A 37 -2.81 5.60 -21.51
C GLN A 37 -4.12 4.98 -21.00
N ASN A 38 -4.90 4.33 -21.88
CA ASN A 38 -6.15 3.66 -21.49
C ASN A 38 -5.90 2.54 -20.48
N ASN A 39 -4.87 1.70 -20.68
CA ASN A 39 -4.53 0.61 -19.76
C ASN A 39 -4.26 1.15 -18.35
N LEU A 40 -3.49 2.24 -18.25
CA LEU A 40 -3.15 2.85 -16.98
C LEU A 40 -4.38 3.46 -16.30
N MET A 41 -5.19 4.21 -17.04
CA MET A 41 -6.40 4.86 -16.51
C MET A 41 -7.48 3.85 -16.13
N TYR A 42 -7.65 2.76 -16.92
CA TYR A 42 -8.55 1.67 -16.59
C TYR A 42 -8.15 0.99 -15.27
N ALA A 43 -6.87 0.68 -15.10
CA ALA A 43 -6.37 0.09 -13.87
C ALA A 43 -6.64 0.98 -12.64
N GLN A 44 -6.46 2.30 -12.77
CA GLN A 44 -6.78 3.25 -11.70
C GLN A 44 -8.28 3.32 -11.41
N SER A 45 -9.12 3.35 -12.45
CA SER A 45 -10.57 3.36 -12.30
C SER A 45 -11.07 2.09 -11.60
N ALA A 46 -10.59 0.92 -12.00
CA ALA A 46 -10.93 -0.36 -11.38
C ALA A 46 -10.46 -0.41 -9.92
N GLY A 47 -9.23 0.07 -9.65
CA GLY A 47 -8.67 0.13 -8.30
C GLY A 47 -9.48 1.01 -7.34
N LYS A 48 -10.03 2.12 -7.82
CA LYS A 48 -10.84 3.05 -7.02
C LYS A 48 -12.11 2.43 -6.44
N HIS A 49 -12.68 1.42 -7.09
CA HIS A 49 -13.85 0.70 -6.57
C HIS A 49 -13.49 -0.24 -5.41
N VAL A 50 -12.24 -0.68 -5.33
CA VAL A 50 -11.77 -1.60 -4.27
C VAL A 50 -11.08 -0.85 -3.14
N LEU A 51 -10.32 0.18 -3.50
CA LEU A 51 -9.55 1.02 -2.59
C LEU A 51 -9.91 2.49 -2.84
N PRO A 52 -10.90 3.04 -2.12
CA PRO A 52 -11.32 4.42 -2.29
C PRO A 52 -10.28 5.38 -1.70
N PHE A 53 -9.31 5.78 -2.52
CA PHE A 53 -8.34 6.81 -2.15
C PHE A 53 -8.97 8.20 -2.08
N SER A 54 -8.51 8.99 -1.13
CA SER A 54 -8.85 10.40 -0.95
C SER A 54 -7.59 11.28 -0.99
N PRO A 55 -7.69 12.57 -1.26
CA PRO A 55 -6.55 13.48 -1.20
C PRO A 55 -5.87 13.59 0.18
N ALA A 56 -6.55 13.14 1.24
CA ALA A 56 -6.02 13.10 2.60
C ALA A 56 -5.15 11.85 2.87
N ASP A 57 -5.12 10.91 1.92
CA ASP A 57 -4.36 9.68 2.09
C ASP A 57 -2.87 9.89 1.78
N GLU A 58 -2.06 9.18 2.54
CA GLU A 58 -0.62 9.12 2.40
C GLU A 58 -0.19 7.70 2.04
N LEU A 59 0.52 7.59 0.92
CA LEU A 59 1.09 6.34 0.42
C LEU A 59 2.58 6.29 0.75
N PHE A 60 3.10 5.07 0.82
CA PHE A 60 4.51 4.82 1.07
C PHE A 60 5.11 3.98 -0.05
N CYS A 61 6.02 4.59 -0.80
CA CYS A 61 6.71 3.99 -1.94
C CYS A 61 8.06 3.43 -1.54
N PHE A 62 8.22 2.11 -1.59
CA PHE A 62 9.46 1.43 -1.21
C PHE A 62 9.81 0.23 -2.10
N LEU A 63 8.89 -0.24 -2.93
CA LEU A 63 9.19 -1.26 -3.92
C LEU A 63 9.84 -0.63 -5.16
N PRO A 64 10.58 -1.41 -5.98
CA PRO A 64 11.23 -0.88 -7.17
C PRO A 64 10.22 -0.34 -8.19
N LEU A 65 10.38 0.92 -8.60
CA LEU A 65 9.52 1.58 -9.60
C LEU A 65 9.62 0.98 -11.02
N CYS A 66 10.57 0.08 -11.27
CA CYS A 66 10.62 -0.69 -12.51
C CYS A 66 9.51 -1.74 -12.60
N HIS A 67 8.90 -2.15 -11.47
CA HIS A 67 7.77 -3.04 -11.45
C HIS A 67 6.46 -2.27 -11.64
N ILE A 68 5.58 -2.80 -12.50
CA ILE A 68 4.30 -2.16 -12.83
C ILE A 68 3.41 -1.95 -11.61
N PHE A 69 3.42 -2.86 -10.64
CA PHE A 69 2.64 -2.73 -9.42
C PHE A 69 2.99 -1.44 -8.67
N GLU A 70 4.27 -1.24 -8.32
CA GLU A 70 4.68 -0.04 -7.59
C GLU A 70 4.49 1.23 -8.41
N ARG A 71 4.79 1.18 -9.71
CA ARG A 71 4.60 2.32 -10.59
C ARG A 71 3.14 2.75 -10.69
N THR A 72 2.21 1.81 -10.75
CA THR A 72 0.77 2.13 -10.80
C THR A 72 0.23 2.59 -9.46
N THR A 73 0.68 2.02 -8.36
CA THR A 73 0.20 2.39 -7.01
C THR A 73 0.82 3.67 -6.48
N SER A 74 2.13 3.86 -6.69
CA SER A 74 2.88 4.96 -6.05
C SER A 74 3.26 6.12 -6.99
N VAL A 75 2.97 6.01 -8.31
CA VAL A 75 3.17 7.12 -9.26
C VAL A 75 1.86 7.50 -9.93
N ILE A 76 1.23 6.58 -10.66
CA ILE A 76 0.02 6.90 -11.43
C ILE A 76 -1.16 7.15 -10.50
N GLY A 77 -1.35 6.28 -9.51
CA GLY A 77 -2.44 6.39 -8.52
C GLY A 77 -2.48 7.75 -7.82
N PRO A 78 -1.38 8.21 -7.23
CA PRO A 78 -1.29 9.51 -6.58
C PRO A 78 -1.59 10.70 -7.50
N ILE A 79 -1.12 10.68 -8.73
CA ILE A 79 -1.42 11.73 -9.71
C ILE A 79 -2.94 11.80 -9.97
N VAL A 80 -3.58 10.64 -10.17
CA VAL A 80 -5.02 10.54 -10.47
C VAL A 80 -5.89 10.89 -9.25
N ASN A 81 -5.48 10.46 -8.06
CA ASN A 81 -6.27 10.61 -6.83
C ASN A 81 -5.84 11.83 -5.98
N LYS A 82 -4.77 12.53 -6.37
CA LYS A 82 -4.21 13.70 -5.66
C LYS A 82 -3.75 13.35 -4.23
N THR A 83 -3.23 12.15 -4.03
CA THR A 83 -2.71 11.68 -2.74
C THR A 83 -1.24 12.02 -2.57
N THR A 84 -0.78 12.11 -1.33
CA THR A 84 0.64 12.29 -1.01
C THR A 84 1.39 10.97 -1.16
N VAL A 85 2.64 11.03 -1.63
CA VAL A 85 3.54 9.87 -1.70
C VAL A 85 4.82 10.19 -0.96
N ASN A 86 5.18 9.33 -0.03
CA ASN A 86 6.43 9.38 0.72
C ASN A 86 7.36 8.28 0.19
N PHE A 87 8.56 8.64 -0.21
CA PHE A 87 9.55 7.70 -0.74
C PHE A 87 10.49 7.26 0.37
N ILE A 88 10.79 5.96 0.39
CA ILE A 88 11.80 5.40 1.30
C ILE A 88 13.19 5.96 0.97
N GLU A 89 13.99 6.21 1.99
CA GLU A 89 15.39 6.65 1.80
C GLU A 89 16.27 5.47 1.34
N SER A 90 16.13 4.32 1.99
CA SER A 90 16.83 3.08 1.63
C SER A 90 16.03 1.85 2.08
N PRO A 91 16.27 0.66 1.50
CA PRO A 91 15.64 -0.58 1.97
C PRO A 91 15.92 -0.92 3.44
N ASP A 92 17.02 -0.42 4.00
CA ASP A 92 17.43 -0.67 5.38
C ASP A 92 16.65 0.20 6.38
N THR A 93 16.19 1.39 5.95
CA THR A 93 15.43 2.33 6.77
C THR A 93 13.91 2.11 6.71
N LEU A 94 13.44 1.01 6.11
CA LEU A 94 12.01 0.74 5.89
C LEU A 94 11.16 0.93 7.15
N PHE A 95 11.58 0.39 8.29
CA PHE A 95 10.78 0.43 9.51
C PHE A 95 10.82 1.79 10.18
N GLU A 96 11.95 2.47 10.15
CA GLU A 96 12.13 3.82 10.67
C GLU A 96 11.27 4.81 9.88
N ASN A 97 11.37 4.78 8.55
CA ASN A 97 10.57 5.64 7.69
C ASN A 97 9.06 5.32 7.76
N LEU A 98 8.67 4.04 7.94
CA LEU A 98 7.26 3.70 8.18
C LEU A 98 6.71 4.29 9.47
N GLN A 99 7.49 4.34 10.54
CA GLN A 99 7.09 4.97 11.80
C GLN A 99 7.01 6.49 11.67
N GLU A 100 7.95 7.11 10.97
CA GLU A 100 7.99 8.55 10.75
C GLU A 100 6.79 9.02 9.92
N VAL A 101 6.52 8.36 8.80
CA VAL A 101 5.45 8.73 7.87
C VAL A 101 4.07 8.32 8.38
N SER A 102 3.96 7.16 9.02
CA SER A 102 2.67 6.58 9.44
C SER A 102 1.62 6.57 8.29
N PRO A 103 1.91 5.96 7.14
CA PRO A 103 1.07 6.07 5.94
C PRO A 103 -0.33 5.48 6.15
N THR A 104 -1.34 6.05 5.47
CA THR A 104 -2.71 5.50 5.51
C THR A 104 -2.87 4.27 4.63
N TYR A 105 -2.05 4.15 3.58
CA TYR A 105 -2.01 3.01 2.67
C TYR A 105 -0.58 2.48 2.49
N LEU A 106 -0.43 1.17 2.66
CA LEU A 106 0.79 0.44 2.40
C LEU A 106 0.54 -0.64 1.34
N ALA A 107 0.99 -0.41 0.12
CA ALA A 107 0.99 -1.40 -0.94
C ALA A 107 2.27 -2.25 -0.83
N ALA A 108 2.14 -3.54 -0.53
CA ALA A 108 3.28 -4.41 -0.29
C ALA A 108 3.07 -5.82 -0.83
N VAL A 109 4.17 -6.49 -1.12
CA VAL A 109 4.19 -7.93 -1.45
C VAL A 109 4.15 -8.78 -0.16
N PRO A 110 3.68 -10.03 -0.19
CA PRO A 110 3.51 -10.88 1.00
C PRO A 110 4.74 -10.93 1.89
N ARG A 111 5.94 -11.04 1.30
CA ARG A 111 7.21 -11.10 2.03
C ARG A 111 7.47 -9.89 2.95
N ILE A 112 6.96 -8.73 2.58
CA ILE A 112 7.10 -7.51 3.41
C ILE A 112 6.22 -7.62 4.65
N TYR A 113 4.98 -8.09 4.50
CA TYR A 113 4.10 -8.33 5.65
C TYR A 113 4.67 -9.40 6.61
N GLU A 114 5.30 -10.44 6.08
CA GLU A 114 6.02 -11.45 6.88
C GLU A 114 7.18 -10.81 7.66
N LYS A 115 7.96 -9.93 7.01
CA LYS A 115 9.07 -9.19 7.64
C LYS A 115 8.56 -8.26 8.75
N ILE A 116 7.47 -7.51 8.49
CA ILE A 116 6.82 -6.64 9.48
C ILE A 116 6.36 -7.50 10.67
N PHE A 117 5.64 -8.59 10.42
CA PHE A 117 5.16 -9.50 11.47
C PHE A 117 6.30 -10.07 12.31
N SER A 118 7.40 -10.49 11.68
CA SER A 118 8.58 -11.02 12.39
C SER A 118 9.23 -9.95 13.26
N ASN A 119 9.37 -8.71 12.78
CA ASN A 119 9.90 -7.60 13.56
C ASN A 119 9.02 -7.25 14.77
N VAL A 120 7.71 -7.21 14.58
CA VAL A 120 6.77 -6.99 15.69
C VAL A 120 6.91 -8.08 16.75
N ASN A 121 7.03 -9.36 16.34
CA ASN A 121 7.22 -10.46 17.28
C ASN A 121 8.55 -10.35 18.03
N LEU A 122 9.64 -9.90 17.39
CA LEU A 122 10.90 -9.64 18.08
C LEU A 122 10.76 -8.54 19.13
N LEU A 123 10.16 -7.41 18.77
CA LEU A 123 9.90 -6.32 19.74
C LEU A 123 9.06 -6.78 20.92
N ILE A 124 8.05 -7.64 20.69
CA ILE A 124 7.23 -8.20 21.75
C ILE A 124 8.01 -9.22 22.59
N SER A 125 8.96 -9.96 21.99
CA SER A 125 9.80 -10.90 22.77
C SER A 125 10.62 -10.20 23.86
N ASP A 126 11.02 -8.97 23.60
CA ASP A 126 11.80 -8.13 24.51
C ASP A 126 10.94 -7.27 25.44
N ALA A 127 9.61 -7.25 25.23
CA ALA A 127 8.68 -6.49 26.03
C ALA A 127 8.50 -7.08 27.44
N THR A 128 8.03 -6.24 28.37
CA THR A 128 7.66 -6.67 29.72
C THR A 128 6.54 -7.72 29.69
N SER A 129 6.39 -8.48 30.77
CA SER A 129 5.30 -9.48 30.90
C SER A 129 3.91 -8.86 30.70
N ILE A 130 3.72 -7.62 31.17
CA ILE A 130 2.47 -6.87 30.98
C ILE A 130 2.28 -6.54 29.49
N GLY A 131 3.33 -6.07 28.82
CA GLY A 131 3.32 -5.77 27.38
C GLY A 131 2.97 -7.00 26.52
N LYS A 132 3.57 -8.15 26.82
CA LYS A 132 3.26 -9.44 26.17
C LYS A 132 1.80 -9.85 26.34
N LEU A 133 1.27 -9.70 27.55
CA LEU A 133 -0.13 -10.02 27.85
C LEU A 133 -1.09 -9.08 27.12
N ALA A 134 -0.81 -7.77 27.15
CA ALA A 134 -1.59 -6.73 26.46
C ALA A 134 -1.63 -6.98 24.96
N PHE A 135 -0.47 -7.22 24.33
CA PHE A 135 -0.39 -7.54 22.91
C PHE A 135 -1.15 -8.82 22.55
N GLY A 136 -0.97 -9.89 23.33
CA GLY A 136 -1.69 -11.15 23.13
C GLY A 136 -3.22 -10.97 23.18
N ARG A 137 -3.71 -10.13 24.11
CA ARG A 137 -5.13 -9.80 24.20
C ARG A 137 -5.61 -8.97 23.01
N ALA A 138 -4.88 -7.92 22.64
CA ALA A 138 -5.18 -7.07 21.48
C ALA A 138 -5.27 -7.90 20.19
N MET A 139 -4.32 -8.80 19.96
CA MET A 139 -4.32 -9.70 18.81
C MET A 139 -5.51 -10.65 18.79
N LYS A 140 -5.90 -11.20 19.96
CA LYS A 140 -7.08 -12.07 20.07
C LYS A 140 -8.37 -11.31 19.73
N ILE A 141 -8.54 -10.13 20.28
CA ILE A 141 -9.69 -9.27 20.01
C ILE A 141 -9.76 -8.85 18.55
N GLY A 142 -8.64 -8.42 17.97
CA GLY A 142 -8.56 -8.07 16.54
C GLY A 142 -8.96 -9.23 15.63
N LYS A 143 -8.44 -10.44 15.88
CA LYS A 143 -8.81 -11.65 15.11
C LYS A 143 -10.30 -11.99 15.24
N LEU A 144 -10.87 -11.86 16.43
CA LEU A 144 -12.30 -12.09 16.65
C LEU A 144 -13.14 -11.06 15.90
N LYS A 145 -12.79 -9.78 15.97
CA LYS A 145 -13.47 -8.69 15.26
C LYS A 145 -13.52 -8.95 13.76
N VAL A 146 -12.36 -9.21 13.14
CA VAL A 146 -12.26 -9.51 11.71
C VAL A 146 -13.09 -10.74 11.34
N LYS A 147 -13.08 -11.79 12.16
CA LYS A 147 -13.90 -13.00 11.94
C LYS A 147 -15.39 -12.69 11.92
N TYR A 148 -15.87 -11.86 12.85
CA TYR A 148 -17.29 -11.46 12.89
C TYR A 148 -17.67 -10.58 11.70
N GLU A 149 -16.85 -9.59 11.36
CA GLU A 149 -17.09 -8.69 10.21
C GLU A 149 -17.14 -9.46 8.90
N ARG A 150 -16.26 -10.44 8.74
CA ARG A 150 -16.22 -11.30 7.54
C ARG A 150 -17.43 -12.21 7.41
N ASN A 151 -17.96 -12.74 8.54
CA ASN A 151 -19.05 -13.71 8.52
C ASN A 151 -20.43 -13.07 8.60
N SER A 152 -20.57 -11.94 9.30
CA SER A 152 -21.87 -11.33 9.63
C SER A 152 -21.97 -9.86 9.20
N GLY A 153 -20.93 -9.29 8.59
CA GLY A 153 -20.85 -7.88 8.21
C GLY A 153 -20.73 -6.90 9.38
N LYS A 154 -20.98 -7.33 10.62
CA LYS A 154 -20.88 -6.49 11.82
C LYS A 154 -20.30 -7.27 13.00
N SER A 155 -19.45 -6.63 13.77
CA SER A 155 -18.96 -7.18 15.04
C SER A 155 -19.88 -6.81 16.19
N PRO A 156 -19.98 -7.66 17.26
CA PRO A 156 -20.71 -7.34 18.47
C PRO A 156 -20.22 -6.03 19.09
N PHE A 157 -21.16 -5.24 19.67
CA PHE A 157 -20.85 -3.92 20.24
C PHE A 157 -19.73 -3.96 21.29
N PHE A 158 -19.77 -4.92 22.20
CA PHE A 158 -18.72 -5.10 23.23
C PHE A 158 -17.34 -5.39 22.62
N LEU A 159 -17.28 -6.20 21.57
CA LEU A 159 -16.05 -6.51 20.88
C LEU A 159 -15.47 -5.28 20.17
N THR A 160 -16.35 -4.43 19.64
CA THR A 160 -15.96 -3.17 19.01
C THR A 160 -15.37 -2.20 20.03
N ILE A 161 -16.00 -2.03 21.19
CA ILE A 161 -15.47 -1.18 22.28
C ILE A 161 -14.12 -1.71 22.77
N GLU A 162 -14.05 -3.01 23.06
CA GLU A 162 -12.79 -3.63 23.53
C GLU A 162 -11.68 -3.45 22.50
N TRP A 163 -11.97 -3.60 21.22
CA TRP A 163 -11.01 -3.36 20.15
C TRP A 163 -10.52 -1.89 20.10
N TYR A 164 -11.41 -0.91 20.26
CA TYR A 164 -11.01 0.50 20.34
C TYR A 164 -10.13 0.81 21.54
N LEU A 165 -10.44 0.23 22.71
CA LEU A 165 -9.61 0.39 23.91
C LEU A 165 -8.21 -0.19 23.70
N TRP A 166 -8.10 -1.38 23.14
CA TRP A 166 -6.80 -2.00 22.84
C TRP A 166 -6.04 -1.25 21.72
N LYS A 167 -6.75 -0.70 20.74
CA LYS A 167 -6.15 0.16 19.72
C LYS A 167 -5.49 1.39 20.35
N LEU A 168 -6.11 2.03 21.32
CA LEU A 168 -5.57 3.21 22.02
C LEU A 168 -4.38 2.85 22.96
N LEU A 169 -4.31 1.62 23.47
CA LEU A 169 -3.26 1.19 24.38
C LEU A 169 -2.02 0.62 23.67
N VAL A 170 -2.15 0.20 22.42
CA VAL A 170 -1.07 -0.45 21.66
C VAL A 170 -0.50 0.49 20.59
N TYR A 171 -1.20 1.55 20.24
CA TYR A 171 -0.77 2.64 19.37
C TYR A 171 -0.50 3.93 20.17
#